data_7536fec4aab97ca1155b4965b9ccfced
#
_entry.id   7536fec4aab97ca1155b4965b9ccfced
#
_cell.length_a   1.000
_cell.length_b   1.000
_cell.length_c   1.000
_cell.angle_alpha   90.00
_cell.angle_beta   90.00
_cell.angle_gamma   90.00
#
_symmetry.space_group_name_H-M   'P 1'
#
loop_
_entity.id
_entity.type
_entity.pdbx_description
1 polymer ?
#
loop_
_entity_poly.entity_id
_entity_poly.type
_entity_poly.pdbx_seq_one_letter_code
_entity_poly.pdbx_strand_id
1 'polypeptide(L)'
;DDQYSIDHDFGPGFCMWVTKTVYSEIGEQLQEEYDKLPTTYMGITRINTLMAQGRVGVQLIGDFYEKYTGFRQSPEKVEDWIDIDDYKLATVTNGEVFRDDLGIFTDIRNHFMMQPEKARLVKLAREISAMAQTGQVNYGRSMGRKDYVTATLCIGQFMEHTMKCLYILNKKYAPYYKWLFKGIEKLPILPELAIMINDLARLPDQREMWNEYQYNNTSVNENDQKAVVIEQIARLIINELKSQKIIVSVNSNFLNDYVSLIMEKANYNRGELIDEIIHLEFEAFDKVQNVGGRAECQNNWPYFYLMRKSQYLTWTDDMLLCIRDLWLENKQKGWNM
;
A
#
# COMPACT_ATOMS: atom_id res chain seq x y z
N ASP A 1 -13.06 -1.06 19.09
CA ASP A 1 -14.16 -1.74 18.38
C ASP A 1 -15.38 -1.93 19.26
N ASP A 2 -15.21 -2.26 20.53
CA ASP A 2 -16.29 -2.57 21.47
C ASP A 2 -17.30 -1.43 21.66
N GLN A 3 -16.88 -0.20 21.41
CA GLN A 3 -17.76 0.98 21.48
C GLN A 3 -18.69 1.14 20.27
N TYR A 4 -18.38 0.49 19.14
CA TYR A 4 -19.04 0.71 17.87
C TYR A 4 -19.69 -0.55 17.27
N SER A 5 -19.34 -1.74 17.76
CA SER A 5 -19.78 -3.02 17.21
C SER A 5 -20.13 -3.99 18.34
N ILE A 6 -21.31 -3.80 18.89
CA ILE A 6 -21.89 -4.66 19.94
C ILE A 6 -23.01 -5.57 19.42
N ASP A 7 -23.22 -5.59 18.11
CA ASP A 7 -24.34 -6.27 17.44
C ASP A 7 -24.03 -7.74 17.09
N HIS A 8 -22.77 -8.06 16.83
CA HIS A 8 -22.30 -9.44 16.58
C HIS A 8 -20.96 -9.62 17.28
N ASP A 9 -20.58 -10.85 17.60
CA ASP A 9 -19.26 -11.21 18.10
C ASP A 9 -18.80 -10.43 19.35
N PHE A 10 -19.76 -9.79 20.07
CA PHE A 10 -19.47 -9.01 21.25
C PHE A 10 -19.55 -9.88 22.51
N GLY A 11 -18.68 -9.62 23.47
CA GLY A 11 -18.63 -10.27 24.76
C GLY A 11 -17.37 -11.06 25.02
N PRO A 12 -17.26 -11.72 26.19
CA PRO A 12 -16.06 -12.43 26.61
C PRO A 12 -15.76 -13.60 25.68
N GLY A 13 -14.59 -13.59 25.08
CA GLY A 13 -14.11 -14.65 24.21
C GLY A 13 -12.68 -14.38 23.76
N PHE A 14 -11.94 -15.43 23.43
CA PHE A 14 -10.60 -15.35 22.91
C PHE A 14 -10.32 -16.48 21.91
N CYS A 15 -9.30 -16.33 21.09
CA CYS A 15 -8.83 -17.37 20.18
C CYS A 15 -7.63 -18.09 20.81
N MET A 16 -7.61 -19.41 20.66
CA MET A 16 -6.45 -20.26 20.98
C MET A 16 -5.92 -20.83 19.68
N TRP A 17 -4.88 -20.19 19.12
CA TRP A 17 -4.24 -20.70 17.91
C TRP A 17 -3.19 -21.75 18.26
N VAL A 18 -3.40 -22.96 17.81
CA VAL A 18 -2.54 -24.12 18.11
C VAL A 18 -1.89 -24.69 16.86
N THR A 19 -0.76 -25.37 17.04
CA THR A 19 -0.09 -26.10 15.97
C THR A 19 -0.91 -27.32 15.54
N LYS A 20 -0.63 -27.88 14.35
CA LYS A 20 -1.29 -29.08 13.86
C LYS A 20 -1.10 -30.28 14.82
N THR A 21 0.08 -30.42 15.40
CA THR A 21 0.39 -31.48 16.36
C THR A 21 -0.52 -31.39 17.60
N VAL A 22 -0.54 -30.21 18.23
CA VAL A 22 -1.36 -29.99 19.45
C VAL A 22 -2.86 -30.14 19.11
N TYR A 23 -3.30 -29.64 17.97
CA TYR A 23 -4.70 -29.78 17.55
C TYR A 23 -5.10 -31.25 17.37
N SER A 24 -4.21 -32.06 16.75
CA SER A 24 -4.48 -33.50 16.55
C SER A 24 -4.49 -34.29 17.84
N GLU A 25 -3.74 -33.89 18.87
CA GLU A 25 -3.64 -34.58 20.13
C GLU A 25 -4.77 -34.19 21.11
N ILE A 26 -5.05 -32.92 21.26
CA ILE A 26 -5.94 -32.39 22.31
C ILE A 26 -6.89 -31.29 21.82
N GLY A 27 -6.99 -31.01 20.52
CA GLY A 27 -7.77 -29.89 19.99
C GLY A 27 -9.26 -29.95 20.37
N GLU A 28 -9.88 -31.12 20.26
CA GLU A 28 -11.29 -31.32 20.65
C GLU A 28 -11.48 -31.10 22.16
N GLN A 29 -10.60 -31.68 22.97
CA GLN A 29 -10.64 -31.51 24.43
C GLN A 29 -10.45 -30.05 24.84
N LEU A 30 -9.55 -29.32 24.20
CA LEU A 30 -9.36 -27.89 24.43
C LEU A 30 -10.63 -27.09 24.08
N GLN A 31 -11.29 -27.45 22.97
CA GLN A 31 -12.55 -26.78 22.58
C GLN A 31 -13.67 -27.09 23.58
N GLU A 32 -13.79 -28.32 24.05
CA GLU A 32 -14.76 -28.70 25.11
C GLU A 32 -14.52 -27.90 26.39
N GLU A 33 -13.26 -27.72 26.81
CA GLU A 33 -12.93 -26.92 28.00
C GLU A 33 -13.20 -25.42 27.75
N TYR A 34 -12.95 -24.91 26.55
CA TYR A 34 -13.29 -23.56 26.17
C TYR A 34 -14.81 -23.31 26.25
N ASP A 35 -15.61 -24.26 25.78
CA ASP A 35 -17.08 -24.16 25.78
C ASP A 35 -17.70 -24.17 27.18
N LYS A 36 -17.00 -24.69 28.19
CA LYS A 36 -17.38 -24.65 29.60
C LYS A 36 -17.10 -23.29 30.27
N LEU A 37 -16.33 -22.40 29.62
CA LEU A 37 -16.03 -21.10 30.19
C LEU A 37 -17.31 -20.24 30.35
N PRO A 38 -17.38 -19.37 31.36
CA PRO A 38 -18.52 -18.50 31.56
C PRO A 38 -18.79 -17.64 30.32
N THR A 39 -20.03 -17.65 29.86
CA THR A 39 -20.45 -16.78 28.72
C THR A 39 -20.68 -15.34 29.15
N THR A 40 -20.72 -15.06 30.47
CA THR A 40 -20.82 -13.72 31.02
C THR A 40 -19.63 -13.39 31.89
N TYR A 41 -19.04 -12.22 31.64
CA TYR A 41 -17.91 -11.71 32.43
C TYR A 41 -18.10 -10.19 32.64
N MET A 42 -17.92 -9.73 33.87
CA MET A 42 -18.11 -8.32 34.27
C MET A 42 -19.46 -7.71 33.83
N GLY A 43 -20.55 -8.52 33.85
CA GLY A 43 -21.86 -8.07 33.43
C GLY A 43 -22.11 -8.05 31.91
N ILE A 44 -21.13 -8.41 31.11
CA ILE A 44 -21.23 -8.50 29.65
C ILE A 44 -21.40 -9.97 29.27
N THR A 45 -22.44 -10.28 28.49
CA THR A 45 -22.72 -11.63 28.00
C THR A 45 -22.31 -11.76 26.54
N ARG A 46 -21.61 -12.84 26.19
CA ARG A 46 -21.24 -13.14 24.80
C ARG A 46 -22.50 -13.41 23.97
N ILE A 47 -22.62 -12.67 22.87
CA ILE A 47 -23.68 -12.87 21.89
C ILE A 47 -23.25 -14.00 20.94
N ASN A 48 -24.00 -15.10 20.95
CA ASN A 48 -23.73 -16.25 20.10
C ASN A 48 -24.67 -16.19 18.90
N THR A 49 -24.19 -15.76 17.75
CA THR A 49 -24.92 -15.74 16.47
C THR A 49 -24.35 -16.78 15.52
N LEU A 50 -25.13 -17.20 14.52
CA LEU A 50 -24.60 -18.07 13.45
C LEU A 50 -23.40 -17.44 12.72
N MET A 51 -23.34 -16.11 12.65
CA MET A 51 -22.21 -15.37 12.06
C MET A 51 -20.97 -15.37 12.96
N ALA A 52 -21.13 -15.57 14.27
CA ALA A 52 -20.03 -15.60 15.24
C ALA A 52 -19.38 -16.98 15.37
N GLN A 53 -19.99 -18.03 14.82
CA GLN A 53 -19.47 -19.39 14.94
C GLN A 53 -18.08 -19.50 14.31
N GLY A 54 -17.13 -20.11 15.06
CA GLY A 54 -15.75 -20.35 14.61
C GLY A 54 -14.87 -19.09 14.52
N ARG A 55 -15.28 -17.99 15.18
CA ARG A 55 -14.45 -16.78 15.28
C ARG A 55 -13.64 -16.72 16.58
N VAL A 56 -14.03 -17.49 17.59
CA VAL A 56 -13.33 -17.65 18.88
C VAL A 56 -13.14 -19.13 19.19
N GLY A 57 -12.38 -19.45 20.23
CA GLY A 57 -12.06 -20.81 20.63
C GLY A 57 -10.80 -21.35 19.95
N VAL A 58 -10.72 -22.67 19.81
CA VAL A 58 -9.53 -23.38 19.32
C VAL A 58 -9.46 -23.36 17.80
N GLN A 59 -8.36 -22.91 17.26
CA GLN A 59 -8.13 -22.81 15.82
C GLN A 59 -6.71 -23.28 15.45
N LEU A 60 -6.56 -23.87 14.26
CA LEU A 60 -5.25 -24.12 13.69
C LEU A 60 -4.60 -22.80 13.22
N ILE A 61 -3.35 -22.56 13.59
CA ILE A 61 -2.61 -21.35 13.19
C ILE A 61 -2.67 -21.17 11.66
N GLY A 62 -2.28 -22.19 10.88
CA GLY A 62 -2.26 -22.10 9.44
C GLY A 62 -3.64 -21.89 8.80
N ASP A 63 -4.68 -22.53 9.34
CA ASP A 63 -6.05 -22.41 8.82
C ASP A 63 -6.63 -21.00 9.05
N PHE A 64 -6.28 -20.38 10.19
CA PHE A 64 -6.64 -18.99 10.46
C PHE A 64 -6.09 -18.05 9.37
N TYR A 65 -4.79 -18.13 9.07
CA TYR A 65 -4.20 -17.27 8.03
C TYR A 65 -4.75 -17.60 6.65
N GLU A 66 -4.85 -18.90 6.30
CA GLU A 66 -5.37 -19.35 4.99
C GLU A 66 -6.82 -18.89 4.73
N LYS A 67 -7.67 -18.92 5.76
CA LYS A 67 -9.08 -18.48 5.68
C LYS A 67 -9.21 -17.05 5.18
N TYR A 68 -8.32 -16.15 5.60
CA TYR A 68 -8.39 -14.73 5.24
C TYR A 68 -7.52 -14.38 4.04
N THR A 69 -6.31 -14.91 3.97
CA THR A 69 -5.31 -14.50 2.98
C THR A 69 -5.19 -15.45 1.79
N GLY A 70 -5.66 -16.68 1.93
CA GLY A 70 -5.39 -17.78 0.99
C GLY A 70 -4.05 -18.48 1.22
N PHE A 71 -3.28 -18.08 2.25
CA PHE A 71 -1.96 -18.60 2.53
C PHE A 71 -1.83 -18.97 4.01
N ARG A 72 -1.18 -20.11 4.31
CA ARG A 72 -0.92 -20.57 5.68
C ARG A 72 0.20 -19.81 6.39
N GLN A 73 1.03 -19.15 5.62
CA GLN A 73 2.12 -18.25 6.01
C GLN A 73 2.23 -17.13 4.98
N SER A 74 3.05 -16.12 5.22
CA SER A 74 3.20 -15.00 4.27
C SER A 74 3.62 -15.48 2.89
N PRO A 75 3.10 -14.89 1.82
CA PRO A 75 3.48 -15.25 0.45
C PRO A 75 4.96 -15.01 0.19
N GLU A 76 5.59 -15.89 -0.59
CA GLU A 76 6.96 -15.72 -1.06
C GLU A 76 7.05 -14.79 -2.27
N LYS A 77 6.02 -14.80 -3.13
CA LYS A 77 5.99 -14.00 -4.35
C LYS A 77 5.31 -12.66 -4.13
N VAL A 78 5.89 -11.63 -4.70
CA VAL A 78 5.36 -10.26 -4.59
C VAL A 78 3.96 -10.13 -5.23
N GLU A 79 3.72 -10.86 -6.30
CA GLU A 79 2.45 -10.88 -7.03
C GLU A 79 1.30 -11.34 -6.11
N ASP A 80 1.53 -12.37 -5.31
CA ASP A 80 0.54 -12.87 -4.36
C ASP A 80 0.18 -11.80 -3.30
N TRP A 81 1.16 -11.01 -2.85
CA TRP A 81 0.93 -9.88 -1.94
C TRP A 81 0.06 -8.77 -2.56
N ILE A 82 0.24 -8.54 -3.86
CA ILE A 82 -0.53 -7.53 -4.60
C ILE A 82 -2.01 -7.92 -4.68
N ASP A 83 -2.30 -9.21 -4.76
CA ASP A 83 -3.65 -9.74 -4.95
C ASP A 83 -4.42 -9.96 -3.65
N ILE A 84 -3.75 -9.96 -2.49
CA ILE A 84 -4.44 -10.00 -1.20
C ILE A 84 -5.01 -8.62 -0.86
N ASP A 85 -6.32 -8.56 -0.63
CA ASP A 85 -6.98 -7.34 -0.16
C ASP A 85 -6.42 -6.86 1.19
N ASP A 86 -6.19 -5.56 1.33
CA ASP A 86 -5.61 -4.99 2.54
C ASP A 86 -6.44 -5.27 3.79
N TYR A 87 -7.77 -5.29 3.70
CA TYR A 87 -8.60 -5.58 4.87
C TYR A 87 -8.40 -7.01 5.42
N LYS A 88 -8.02 -7.95 4.57
CA LYS A 88 -7.68 -9.33 4.97
C LYS A 88 -6.34 -9.36 5.69
N LEU A 89 -5.35 -8.63 5.16
CA LEU A 89 -4.05 -8.43 5.82
C LEU A 89 -4.22 -7.70 7.16
N ALA A 90 -5.05 -6.66 7.21
CA ALA A 90 -5.39 -5.98 8.44
C ALA A 90 -6.03 -6.94 9.46
N THR A 91 -6.92 -7.84 9.02
CA THR A 91 -7.58 -8.80 9.90
C THR A 91 -6.58 -9.77 10.56
N VAL A 92 -5.62 -10.30 9.81
CA VAL A 92 -4.66 -11.28 10.35
C VAL A 92 -3.49 -10.66 11.10
N THR A 93 -3.32 -9.34 11.02
CA THR A 93 -2.24 -8.60 11.70
C THR A 93 -2.75 -7.68 12.81
N ASN A 94 -4.07 -7.52 12.94
CA ASN A 94 -4.71 -6.68 13.96
C ASN A 94 -4.66 -7.33 15.37
N GLY A 95 -4.95 -6.52 16.38
CA GLY A 95 -5.08 -6.96 17.76
C GLY A 95 -3.73 -7.23 18.44
N GLU A 96 -3.82 -7.81 19.63
CA GLU A 96 -2.70 -8.08 20.53
C GLU A 96 -2.58 -9.59 20.78
N VAL A 97 -1.35 -10.07 20.77
CA VAL A 97 -1.02 -11.45 21.14
C VAL A 97 -0.70 -11.48 22.64
N PHE A 98 -1.58 -12.06 23.46
CA PHE A 98 -1.42 -12.08 24.90
C PHE A 98 -0.39 -13.12 25.37
N ARG A 99 -0.28 -14.23 24.62
CA ARG A 99 0.66 -15.31 24.94
C ARG A 99 1.01 -16.13 23.71
N ASP A 100 2.29 -16.30 23.45
CA ASP A 100 2.82 -17.18 22.39
C ASP A 100 4.21 -17.67 22.80
N ASP A 101 4.24 -18.69 23.68
CA ASP A 101 5.50 -19.21 24.26
C ASP A 101 6.41 -19.85 23.20
N LEU A 102 5.85 -20.35 22.11
CA LEU A 102 6.59 -20.95 20.99
C LEU A 102 6.99 -19.93 19.92
N GLY A 103 6.40 -18.73 19.93
CA GLY A 103 6.66 -17.69 18.97
C GLY A 103 6.12 -17.95 17.54
N ILE A 104 5.48 -19.09 17.30
CA ILE A 104 5.08 -19.54 15.95
C ILE A 104 4.02 -18.60 15.34
N PHE A 105 2.98 -18.26 16.11
CA PHE A 105 1.93 -17.38 15.65
C PHE A 105 2.48 -15.96 15.41
N THR A 106 3.27 -15.48 16.37
CA THR A 106 3.89 -14.14 16.31
C THR A 106 4.85 -14.02 15.12
N ASP A 107 5.62 -15.05 14.82
CA ASP A 107 6.55 -15.07 13.71
C ASP A 107 5.80 -14.96 12.37
N ILE A 108 4.78 -15.78 12.13
CA ILE A 108 3.93 -15.69 10.92
C ILE A 108 3.27 -14.32 10.83
N ARG A 109 2.72 -13.80 11.94
CA ARG A 109 2.10 -12.47 11.99
C ARG A 109 3.08 -11.36 11.60
N ASN A 110 4.30 -11.41 12.13
CA ASN A 110 5.33 -10.44 11.82
C ASN A 110 5.72 -10.49 10.33
N HIS A 111 5.81 -11.67 9.74
CA HIS A 111 6.04 -11.80 8.31
C HIS A 111 4.90 -11.18 7.49
N PHE A 112 3.63 -11.38 7.88
CA PHE A 112 2.51 -10.69 7.24
C PHE A 112 2.52 -9.17 7.43
N MET A 113 3.15 -8.64 8.50
CA MET A 113 3.31 -7.20 8.70
C MET A 113 4.42 -6.58 7.80
N MET A 114 5.32 -7.40 7.25
CA MET A 114 6.44 -6.96 6.40
C MET A 114 6.07 -7.01 4.91
N GLN A 115 5.05 -6.24 4.51
CA GLN A 115 4.67 -6.16 3.10
C GLN A 115 5.85 -5.71 2.23
N PRO A 116 6.16 -6.42 1.12
CA PRO A 116 7.18 -6.00 0.17
C PRO A 116 6.88 -4.60 -0.38
N GLU A 117 7.91 -3.74 -0.45
CA GLU A 117 7.76 -2.36 -0.91
C GLU A 117 7.19 -2.28 -2.33
N LYS A 118 7.58 -3.19 -3.23
CA LYS A 118 7.00 -3.30 -4.58
C LYS A 118 5.48 -3.52 -4.51
N ALA A 119 5.00 -4.43 -3.67
CA ALA A 119 3.57 -4.69 -3.53
C ALA A 119 2.84 -3.45 -2.99
N ARG A 120 3.40 -2.78 -1.98
CA ARG A 120 2.87 -1.54 -1.42
C ARG A 120 2.75 -0.44 -2.47
N LEU A 121 3.80 -0.21 -3.27
CA LEU A 121 3.81 0.83 -4.30
C LEU A 121 2.87 0.51 -5.46
N VAL A 122 2.73 -0.75 -5.88
CA VAL A 122 1.74 -1.15 -6.89
C VAL A 122 0.32 -0.89 -6.40
N LYS A 123 0.01 -1.23 -5.16
CA LYS A 123 -1.30 -0.91 -4.55
C LYS A 123 -1.50 0.61 -4.45
N LEU A 124 -0.48 1.37 -4.04
CA LEU A 124 -0.52 2.83 -4.02
C LEU A 124 -0.85 3.41 -5.40
N ALA A 125 -0.19 2.94 -6.46
CA ALA A 125 -0.45 3.39 -7.83
C ALA A 125 -1.90 3.12 -8.25
N ARG A 126 -2.48 1.98 -7.87
CA ARG A 126 -3.90 1.64 -8.11
C ARG A 126 -4.84 2.64 -7.42
N GLU A 127 -4.60 2.94 -6.15
CA GLU A 127 -5.43 3.89 -5.40
C GLU A 127 -5.31 5.31 -5.95
N ILE A 128 -4.11 5.77 -6.27
CA ILE A 128 -3.85 7.08 -6.90
C ILE A 128 -4.57 7.20 -8.25
N SER A 129 -4.49 6.18 -9.10
CA SER A 129 -5.20 6.15 -10.38
C SER A 129 -6.71 6.21 -10.20
N ALA A 130 -7.25 5.45 -9.24
CA ALA A 130 -8.67 5.44 -8.94
C ALA A 130 -9.15 6.80 -8.39
N MET A 131 -8.37 7.46 -7.53
CA MET A 131 -8.65 8.81 -7.06
C MET A 131 -8.70 9.82 -8.21
N ALA A 132 -7.73 9.78 -9.14
CA ALA A 132 -7.71 10.63 -10.31
C ALA A 132 -8.98 10.43 -11.15
N GLN A 133 -9.31 9.17 -11.45
CA GLN A 133 -10.46 8.84 -12.29
C GLN A 133 -11.79 9.22 -11.63
N THR A 134 -11.99 8.92 -10.37
CA THR A 134 -13.26 9.18 -9.67
C THR A 134 -13.43 10.65 -9.32
N GLY A 135 -12.43 11.26 -8.65
CA GLY A 135 -12.50 12.64 -8.19
C GLY A 135 -12.22 13.67 -9.27
N GLN A 136 -11.02 13.62 -9.86
CA GLN A 136 -10.56 14.70 -10.75
C GLN A 136 -11.15 14.65 -12.16
N VAL A 137 -11.59 13.46 -12.63
CA VAL A 137 -12.12 13.29 -13.99
C VAL A 137 -13.63 13.08 -14.01
N ASN A 138 -14.09 11.95 -13.42
CA ASN A 138 -15.45 11.49 -13.64
C ASN A 138 -16.49 12.28 -12.84
N TYR A 139 -16.16 12.81 -11.65
CA TYR A 139 -17.07 13.67 -10.91
C TYR A 139 -17.49 14.89 -11.74
N GLY A 140 -16.54 15.69 -12.21
CA GLY A 140 -16.83 16.86 -13.03
C GLY A 140 -17.53 16.53 -14.33
N ARG A 141 -17.14 15.43 -14.98
CA ARG A 141 -17.78 14.94 -16.21
C ARG A 141 -19.25 14.56 -15.98
N SER A 142 -19.55 13.92 -14.87
CA SER A 142 -20.91 13.50 -14.51
C SER A 142 -21.77 14.71 -14.14
N MET A 143 -21.23 15.64 -13.36
CA MET A 143 -21.92 16.89 -13.02
C MET A 143 -22.26 17.71 -14.28
N GLY A 144 -21.33 17.88 -15.21
CA GLY A 144 -21.56 18.58 -16.48
C GLY A 144 -22.59 17.90 -17.38
N ARG A 145 -22.77 16.58 -17.27
CA ARG A 145 -23.81 15.80 -17.97
C ARG A 145 -25.13 15.72 -17.21
N LYS A 146 -25.21 16.29 -16.02
CA LYS A 146 -26.39 16.22 -15.11
C LYS A 146 -26.69 14.78 -14.65
N ASP A 147 -25.70 13.88 -14.69
CA ASP A 147 -25.78 12.53 -14.13
C ASP A 147 -25.35 12.56 -12.67
N TYR A 148 -26.28 12.99 -11.81
CA TYR A 148 -26.01 13.20 -10.40
C TYR A 148 -25.85 11.89 -9.61
N VAL A 149 -26.42 10.78 -10.12
CA VAL A 149 -26.23 9.47 -9.51
C VAL A 149 -24.77 9.03 -9.65
N THR A 150 -24.26 9.09 -10.88
CA THR A 150 -22.84 8.78 -11.13
C THR A 150 -21.90 9.75 -10.41
N ALA A 151 -22.24 11.06 -10.33
CA ALA A 151 -21.46 12.03 -9.58
C ALA A 151 -21.36 11.65 -8.09
N THR A 152 -22.47 11.22 -7.48
CA THR A 152 -22.49 10.76 -6.09
C THR A 152 -21.64 9.51 -5.88
N LEU A 153 -21.71 8.54 -6.80
CA LEU A 153 -20.85 7.36 -6.78
C LEU A 153 -19.36 7.73 -6.89
N CYS A 154 -19.02 8.68 -7.75
CA CYS A 154 -17.65 9.19 -7.91
C CYS A 154 -17.12 9.77 -6.60
N ILE A 155 -17.89 10.58 -5.89
CA ILE A 155 -17.49 11.15 -4.59
C ILE A 155 -17.27 10.02 -3.55
N GLY A 156 -18.19 9.05 -3.46
CA GLY A 156 -18.06 7.92 -2.55
C GLY A 156 -16.79 7.10 -2.80
N GLN A 157 -16.53 6.78 -4.07
CA GLN A 157 -15.33 6.07 -4.48
C GLN A 157 -14.05 6.89 -4.25
N PHE A 158 -14.07 8.18 -4.58
CA PHE A 158 -12.93 9.06 -4.32
C PHE A 158 -12.56 9.07 -2.83
N MET A 159 -13.54 9.21 -1.94
CA MET A 159 -13.30 9.16 -0.49
C MET A 159 -12.73 7.80 -0.06
N GLU A 160 -13.27 6.70 -0.56
CA GLU A 160 -12.79 5.35 -0.25
C GLU A 160 -11.33 5.17 -0.68
N HIS A 161 -11.01 5.50 -1.93
CA HIS A 161 -9.64 5.39 -2.47
C HIS A 161 -8.67 6.33 -1.75
N THR A 162 -9.11 7.54 -1.38
CA THR A 162 -8.29 8.46 -0.57
C THR A 162 -7.95 7.86 0.80
N MET A 163 -8.92 7.27 1.48
CA MET A 163 -8.69 6.62 2.78
C MET A 163 -7.72 5.43 2.64
N LYS A 164 -7.90 4.57 1.64
CA LYS A 164 -6.97 3.45 1.37
C LYS A 164 -5.57 3.94 1.06
N CYS A 165 -5.44 4.98 0.24
CA CYS A 165 -4.17 5.64 -0.06
C CYS A 165 -3.46 6.12 1.22
N LEU A 166 -4.20 6.74 2.15
CA LEU A 166 -3.65 7.17 3.44
C LEU A 166 -3.08 6.02 4.27
N TYR A 167 -3.77 4.87 4.33
CA TYR A 167 -3.22 3.70 5.01
C TYR A 167 -1.90 3.25 4.38
N ILE A 168 -1.84 3.16 3.05
CA ILE A 168 -0.64 2.74 2.32
C ILE A 168 0.52 3.73 2.53
N LEU A 169 0.27 5.05 2.52
CA LEU A 169 1.27 6.08 2.81
C LEU A 169 1.79 5.98 4.25
N ASN A 170 0.96 5.55 5.19
CA ASN A 170 1.32 5.29 6.57
C ASN A 170 1.90 3.87 6.79
N LYS A 171 2.14 3.09 5.74
CA LYS A 171 2.64 1.69 5.78
C LYS A 171 1.78 0.80 6.68
N LYS A 172 0.47 0.97 6.60
CA LYS A 172 -0.54 0.18 7.31
C LYS A 172 -1.52 -0.42 6.32
N TYR A 173 -2.12 -1.53 6.66
CA TYR A 173 -3.19 -2.14 5.89
C TYR A 173 -4.52 -1.43 6.14
N ALA A 174 -5.24 -1.10 5.08
CA ALA A 174 -6.57 -0.54 5.17
C ALA A 174 -7.55 -1.58 5.75
N PRO A 175 -8.30 -1.26 6.81
CA PRO A 175 -9.26 -2.19 7.39
C PRO A 175 -10.51 -2.31 6.51
N TYR A 176 -11.44 -3.20 6.92
CA TYR A 176 -12.74 -3.32 6.27
C TYR A 176 -13.47 -1.97 6.20
N TYR A 177 -14.24 -1.72 5.15
CA TYR A 177 -14.77 -0.40 4.79
C TYR A 177 -15.48 0.35 5.93
N LYS A 178 -16.17 -0.36 6.84
CA LYS A 178 -16.85 0.25 8.01
C LYS A 178 -15.89 0.96 8.97
N TRP A 179 -14.61 0.58 8.96
CA TRP A 179 -13.58 1.07 9.87
C TRP A 179 -12.59 2.02 9.22
N LEU A 180 -12.66 2.18 7.88
CA LEU A 180 -11.71 3.01 7.13
C LEU A 180 -11.62 4.42 7.72
N PHE A 181 -12.74 5.11 7.86
CA PHE A 181 -12.76 6.49 8.33
C PHE A 181 -12.31 6.60 9.79
N LYS A 182 -12.78 5.71 10.67
CA LYS A 182 -12.39 5.72 12.08
C LYS A 182 -10.89 5.49 12.30
N GLY A 183 -10.29 4.68 11.47
CA GLY A 183 -8.87 4.38 11.59
C GLY A 183 -7.96 5.50 11.08
N ILE A 184 -8.36 6.28 10.06
CA ILE A 184 -7.53 7.38 9.54
C ILE A 184 -7.36 8.52 10.55
N GLU A 185 -8.31 8.72 11.47
CA GLU A 185 -8.19 9.75 12.53
C GLU A 185 -6.94 9.56 13.41
N LYS A 186 -6.36 8.34 13.43
CA LYS A 186 -5.19 7.98 14.23
C LYS A 186 -3.91 7.83 13.41
N LEU A 187 -3.94 8.13 12.11
CA LEU A 187 -2.78 8.03 11.25
C LEU A 187 -1.86 9.26 11.44
N PRO A 188 -0.54 9.07 11.59
CA PRO A 188 0.39 10.17 11.81
C PRO A 188 0.68 11.00 10.56
N ILE A 189 0.57 10.41 9.35
CA ILE A 189 0.83 11.09 8.08
C ILE A 189 -0.49 11.61 7.52
N LEU A 190 -0.57 12.90 7.22
CA LEU A 190 -1.72 13.62 6.68
C LEU A 190 -2.99 13.49 7.56
N PRO A 191 -2.93 13.72 8.88
CA PRO A 191 -4.11 13.59 9.75
C PRO A 191 -5.21 14.58 9.39
N GLU A 192 -4.89 15.72 8.78
CA GLU A 192 -5.84 16.74 8.31
C GLU A 192 -6.80 16.22 7.24
N LEU A 193 -6.45 15.17 6.49
CA LEU A 193 -7.33 14.60 5.47
C LEU A 193 -8.58 13.95 6.08
N ALA A 194 -8.55 13.53 7.34
CA ALA A 194 -9.76 13.05 8.02
C ALA A 194 -10.83 14.15 8.09
N ILE A 195 -10.43 15.39 8.38
CA ILE A 195 -11.33 16.56 8.41
C ILE A 195 -11.85 16.85 7.01
N MET A 196 -10.95 16.90 6.01
CA MET A 196 -11.33 17.23 4.63
C MET A 196 -12.26 16.19 4.01
N ILE A 197 -12.06 14.90 4.28
CA ILE A 197 -12.94 13.81 3.83
C ILE A 197 -14.32 13.93 4.49
N ASN A 198 -14.38 14.23 5.80
CA ASN A 198 -15.63 14.46 6.50
C ASN A 198 -16.38 15.67 5.95
N ASP A 199 -15.68 16.76 5.66
CA ASP A 199 -16.26 17.95 5.06
C ASP A 199 -16.77 17.66 3.65
N LEU A 200 -15.99 16.95 2.81
CA LEU A 200 -16.42 16.53 1.47
C LEU A 200 -17.71 15.71 1.51
N ALA A 201 -17.86 14.83 2.50
CA ALA A 201 -19.08 14.02 2.69
C ALA A 201 -20.30 14.88 3.07
N ARG A 202 -20.10 16.04 3.71
CA ARG A 202 -21.16 16.92 4.19
C ARG A 202 -21.53 18.05 3.22
N LEU A 203 -20.64 18.35 2.26
CA LEU A 203 -20.89 19.41 1.28
C LEU A 203 -22.13 19.09 0.42
N PRO A 204 -23.03 20.06 0.22
CA PRO A 204 -24.18 19.87 -0.67
C PRO A 204 -23.74 19.80 -2.14
N ASP A 205 -24.60 19.22 -2.98
CA ASP A 205 -24.40 19.26 -4.43
C ASP A 205 -24.70 20.67 -4.96
N GLN A 206 -23.75 21.29 -5.61
CA GLN A 206 -23.88 22.62 -6.20
C GLN A 206 -24.20 22.51 -7.70
N ARG A 207 -25.38 21.94 -8.02
CA ARG A 207 -25.80 21.59 -9.40
C ARG A 207 -25.84 22.77 -10.35
N GLU A 208 -26.28 23.93 -9.86
CA GLU A 208 -26.37 25.19 -10.62
C GLU A 208 -25.02 25.68 -11.10
N MET A 209 -23.93 25.40 -10.41
CA MET A 209 -22.56 25.77 -10.81
C MET A 209 -22.08 25.03 -12.06
N TRP A 210 -22.84 24.04 -12.53
CA TRP A 210 -22.52 23.25 -13.72
C TRP A 210 -23.41 23.54 -14.92
N ASN A 211 -24.40 24.44 -14.81
CA ASN A 211 -25.35 24.72 -15.89
C ASN A 211 -24.69 25.35 -17.11
N GLU A 212 -23.72 26.24 -16.92
CA GLU A 212 -22.99 26.94 -17.98
C GLU A 212 -21.54 26.48 -18.11
N TYR A 213 -21.12 25.54 -17.26
CA TYR A 213 -19.76 25.04 -17.24
C TYR A 213 -19.52 24.03 -18.37
N GLN A 214 -18.63 24.41 -19.30
CA GLN A 214 -18.14 23.46 -20.31
C GLN A 214 -16.99 22.64 -19.73
N TYR A 215 -17.25 21.38 -19.40
CA TYR A 215 -16.24 20.47 -18.92
C TYR A 215 -15.12 20.31 -19.96
N ASN A 216 -13.91 20.58 -19.56
CA ASN A 216 -12.72 20.16 -20.29
C ASN A 216 -11.77 19.42 -19.33
N ASN A 217 -10.93 18.55 -19.87
CA ASN A 217 -10.04 17.70 -19.06
C ASN A 217 -8.91 18.45 -18.33
N THR A 218 -8.82 19.77 -18.50
CA THR A 218 -7.70 20.59 -18.01
C THR A 218 -8.12 21.64 -16.99
N SER A 219 -9.42 21.84 -16.78
CA SER A 219 -9.92 22.86 -15.85
C SER A 219 -10.82 22.26 -14.79
N VAL A 220 -10.62 22.72 -13.57
CA VAL A 220 -11.45 22.42 -12.41
C VAL A 220 -12.55 23.47 -12.32
N ASN A 221 -13.78 23.08 -12.02
CA ASN A 221 -14.83 24.03 -11.71
C ASN A 221 -14.60 24.59 -10.28
N GLU A 222 -13.93 25.72 -10.19
CA GLU A 222 -13.61 26.37 -8.91
C GLU A 222 -14.84 26.89 -8.16
N ASN A 223 -16.00 26.96 -8.80
CA ASN A 223 -17.26 27.34 -8.16
C ASN A 223 -17.93 26.15 -7.44
N ASP A 224 -17.50 24.92 -7.68
CA ASP A 224 -17.97 23.73 -6.97
C ASP A 224 -17.02 23.38 -5.81
N GLN A 225 -17.51 23.53 -4.60
CA GLN A 225 -16.72 23.28 -3.38
C GLN A 225 -16.21 21.84 -3.29
N LYS A 226 -16.97 20.84 -3.79
CA LYS A 226 -16.49 19.44 -3.81
C LYS A 226 -15.31 19.29 -4.75
N ALA A 227 -15.37 19.90 -5.94
CA ALA A 227 -14.25 19.89 -6.87
C ALA A 227 -12.99 20.56 -6.28
N VAL A 228 -13.16 21.68 -5.58
CA VAL A 228 -12.06 22.38 -4.90
C VAL A 228 -11.42 21.49 -3.81
N VAL A 229 -12.23 20.83 -2.98
CA VAL A 229 -11.73 19.95 -1.92
C VAL A 229 -11.00 18.74 -2.51
N ILE A 230 -11.50 18.14 -3.59
CA ILE A 230 -10.83 17.06 -4.33
C ILE A 230 -9.42 17.48 -4.73
N GLU A 231 -9.27 18.68 -5.33
CA GLU A 231 -7.97 19.19 -5.75
C GLU A 231 -7.02 19.51 -4.58
N GLN A 232 -7.56 19.98 -3.46
CA GLN A 232 -6.77 20.19 -2.25
C GLN A 232 -6.25 18.87 -1.68
N ILE A 233 -7.08 17.84 -1.61
CA ILE A 233 -6.69 16.48 -1.20
C ILE A 233 -5.62 15.94 -2.14
N ALA A 234 -5.81 16.05 -3.47
CA ALA A 234 -4.84 15.61 -4.46
C ALA A 234 -3.46 16.26 -4.24
N ARG A 235 -3.43 17.58 -4.00
CA ARG A 235 -2.19 18.32 -3.75
C ARG A 235 -1.45 17.84 -2.50
N LEU A 236 -2.18 17.58 -1.41
CA LEU A 236 -1.57 17.08 -0.17
C LEU A 236 -0.96 15.68 -0.39
N ILE A 237 -1.66 14.80 -1.07
CA ILE A 237 -1.18 13.46 -1.42
C ILE A 237 0.09 13.54 -2.30
N ILE A 238 0.08 14.37 -3.34
CA ILE A 238 1.24 14.55 -4.22
C ILE A 238 2.46 15.07 -3.45
N ASN A 239 2.26 16.03 -2.56
CA ASN A 239 3.34 16.54 -1.70
C ASN A 239 3.89 15.44 -0.78
N GLU A 240 3.04 14.58 -0.26
CA GLU A 240 3.46 13.45 0.57
C GLU A 240 4.22 12.38 -0.25
N LEU A 241 3.79 12.09 -1.48
CA LEU A 241 4.55 11.21 -2.39
C LEU A 241 5.98 11.73 -2.60
N LYS A 242 6.14 13.06 -2.74
CA LYS A 242 7.47 13.69 -2.84
C LYS A 242 8.24 13.61 -1.52
N SER A 243 7.58 13.88 -0.39
CA SER A 243 8.18 13.80 0.95
C SER A 243 8.76 12.40 1.23
N GLN A 244 8.03 11.34 0.83
CA GLN A 244 8.47 9.96 0.94
C GLN A 244 9.48 9.54 -0.16
N LYS A 245 9.89 10.43 -1.04
CA LYS A 245 10.78 10.15 -2.18
C LYS A 245 10.25 9.05 -3.11
N ILE A 246 8.93 8.93 -3.21
CA ILE A 246 8.26 8.04 -4.17
C ILE A 246 8.30 8.68 -5.57
N ILE A 247 8.15 10.01 -5.61
CA ILE A 247 8.32 10.83 -6.81
C ILE A 247 9.40 11.91 -6.56
N VAL A 248 10.03 12.40 -7.64
CA VAL A 248 11.14 13.37 -7.55
C VAL A 248 10.63 14.81 -7.65
N SER A 249 9.73 15.10 -8.56
CA SER A 249 9.25 16.46 -8.86
C SER A 249 7.73 16.54 -8.84
N VAL A 250 7.21 17.75 -8.61
CA VAL A 250 5.77 18.06 -8.66
C VAL A 250 5.56 19.05 -9.79
N ASN A 251 4.97 18.61 -10.89
CA ASN A 251 4.77 19.39 -12.11
C ASN A 251 3.30 19.64 -12.42
N SER A 252 2.39 18.92 -11.76
CA SER A 252 0.96 18.94 -12.01
C SER A 252 0.21 18.68 -10.71
N ASN A 253 -1.08 19.07 -10.65
CA ASN A 253 -1.99 18.66 -9.56
C ASN A 253 -2.83 17.42 -9.95
N PHE A 254 -2.62 16.88 -11.14
CA PHE A 254 -3.35 15.72 -11.63
C PHE A 254 -2.67 14.42 -11.15
N LEU A 255 -3.33 13.70 -10.27
CA LEU A 255 -2.81 12.49 -9.64
C LEU A 255 -2.35 11.42 -10.65
N ASN A 256 -3.06 11.29 -11.78
CA ASN A 256 -2.72 10.27 -12.76
C ASN A 256 -1.33 10.45 -13.41
N ASP A 257 -0.80 11.68 -13.43
CA ASP A 257 0.54 11.96 -13.97
C ASP A 257 1.65 11.28 -13.15
N TYR A 258 1.36 10.87 -11.93
CA TYR A 258 2.32 10.24 -11.02
C TYR A 258 2.23 8.72 -10.99
N VAL A 259 1.21 8.12 -11.59
CA VAL A 259 1.00 6.65 -11.57
C VAL A 259 2.19 5.91 -12.20
N SER A 260 2.67 6.36 -13.36
CA SER A 260 3.85 5.77 -14.03
C SER A 260 5.11 5.89 -13.17
N LEU A 261 5.33 7.04 -12.53
CA LEU A 261 6.50 7.26 -11.67
C LEU A 261 6.47 6.37 -10.42
N ILE A 262 5.28 6.16 -9.82
CA ILE A 262 5.11 5.23 -8.71
C ILE A 262 5.40 3.79 -9.18
N MET A 263 4.93 3.40 -10.37
CA MET A 263 5.18 2.08 -10.95
C MET A 263 6.66 1.88 -11.32
N GLU A 264 7.34 2.88 -11.82
CA GLU A 264 8.78 2.88 -12.05
C GLU A 264 9.52 2.65 -10.72
N LYS A 265 9.14 3.38 -9.67
CA LYS A 265 9.69 3.19 -8.32
C LYS A 265 9.40 1.79 -7.77
N ALA A 266 8.21 1.24 -8.02
CA ALA A 266 7.83 -0.12 -7.60
C ALA A 266 8.67 -1.20 -8.30
N ASN A 267 9.02 -0.99 -9.56
CA ASN A 267 9.84 -1.89 -10.35
C ASN A 267 11.35 -1.64 -10.20
N TYR A 268 11.72 -0.60 -9.45
CA TYR A 268 13.10 -0.29 -9.17
C TYR A 268 13.78 -1.45 -8.41
N ASN A 269 14.74 -2.07 -9.04
CA ASN A 269 15.58 -3.09 -8.45
C ASN A 269 17.00 -2.54 -8.34
N ARG A 270 17.42 -2.25 -7.10
CA ARG A 270 18.76 -1.71 -6.83
C ARG A 270 19.88 -2.60 -7.39
N GLY A 271 19.71 -3.93 -7.34
CA GLY A 271 20.68 -4.87 -7.88
C GLY A 271 20.80 -4.75 -9.40
N GLU A 272 19.67 -4.72 -10.10
CA GLU A 272 19.63 -4.54 -11.56
C GLU A 272 20.16 -3.17 -11.98
N LEU A 273 19.86 -2.10 -11.22
CA LEU A 273 20.41 -0.77 -11.47
C LEU A 273 21.94 -0.77 -11.36
N ILE A 274 22.48 -1.39 -10.30
CA ILE A 274 23.93 -1.51 -10.13
C ILE A 274 24.55 -2.30 -11.30
N ASP A 275 23.93 -3.40 -11.69
CA ASP A 275 24.39 -4.23 -12.80
C ASP A 275 24.33 -3.46 -14.13
N GLU A 276 23.27 -2.68 -14.39
CA GLU A 276 23.16 -1.79 -15.55
C GLU A 276 24.29 -0.74 -15.57
N ILE A 277 24.54 -0.06 -14.46
CA ILE A 277 25.63 0.93 -14.34
C ILE A 277 26.98 0.29 -14.66
N ILE A 278 27.26 -0.89 -14.10
CA ILE A 278 28.51 -1.60 -14.32
C ILE A 278 28.69 -1.97 -15.80
N HIS A 279 27.63 -2.39 -16.47
CA HIS A 279 27.66 -2.69 -17.90
C HIS A 279 27.92 -1.44 -18.74
N LEU A 280 27.24 -0.33 -18.46
CA LEU A 280 27.48 0.95 -19.16
C LEU A 280 28.90 1.44 -18.97
N GLU A 281 29.43 1.37 -17.77
CA GLU A 281 30.77 1.75 -17.43
C GLU A 281 31.82 0.84 -18.14
N PHE A 282 31.57 -0.47 -18.15
CA PHE A 282 32.49 -1.40 -18.82
C PHE A 282 32.46 -1.22 -20.32
N GLU A 283 31.34 -0.95 -20.96
CA GLU A 283 31.27 -0.64 -22.39
C GLU A 283 32.14 0.57 -22.77
N ALA A 284 32.19 1.59 -21.90
CA ALA A 284 33.05 2.75 -22.11
C ALA A 284 34.51 2.42 -21.83
N PHE A 285 34.79 1.71 -20.72
CA PHE A 285 36.15 1.27 -20.36
C PHE A 285 36.76 0.36 -21.40
N ASP A 286 36.00 -0.55 -21.99
CA ASP A 286 36.44 -1.48 -23.02
C ASP A 286 36.91 -0.77 -24.31
N LYS A 287 36.37 0.41 -24.61
CA LYS A 287 36.69 1.24 -25.77
C LYS A 287 37.92 2.14 -25.57
N VAL A 288 38.44 2.25 -24.34
CA VAL A 288 39.61 3.09 -24.06
C VAL A 288 40.85 2.55 -24.83
N GLN A 289 41.48 3.44 -25.59
CA GLN A 289 42.72 3.13 -26.30
C GLN A 289 43.89 3.52 -25.41
N ASN A 290 44.68 2.54 -25.02
CA ASN A 290 45.88 2.75 -24.19
C ASN A 290 47.14 2.86 -25.04
N VAL A 291 48.08 3.69 -24.58
CA VAL A 291 49.44 3.72 -25.15
C VAL A 291 50.14 2.41 -24.84
N GLY A 292 50.49 1.63 -25.87
CA GLY A 292 51.07 0.28 -25.70
C GLY A 292 50.08 -0.87 -25.95
N GLY A 293 48.84 -0.56 -26.33
CA GLY A 293 47.81 -1.55 -26.68
C GLY A 293 46.80 -1.82 -25.55
N ARG A 294 45.94 -2.79 -25.75
CA ARG A 294 44.86 -3.14 -24.82
C ARG A 294 45.36 -3.56 -23.44
N ALA A 295 44.87 -2.97 -22.39
CA ALA A 295 45.24 -3.31 -21.02
C ALA A 295 44.63 -4.65 -20.59
N GLU A 296 45.38 -5.43 -19.79
CA GLU A 296 44.96 -6.75 -19.33
C GLU A 296 43.65 -6.70 -18.53
N CYS A 297 43.41 -5.63 -17.77
CA CYS A 297 42.18 -5.41 -16.98
C CYS A 297 40.93 -5.23 -17.87
N GLN A 298 41.05 -4.78 -19.12
CA GLN A 298 39.94 -4.71 -20.07
C GLN A 298 39.46 -6.10 -20.53
N ASN A 299 40.24 -7.16 -20.29
CA ASN A 299 39.89 -8.54 -20.62
C ASN A 299 39.35 -9.31 -19.41
N ASN A 300 39.24 -8.69 -18.24
CA ASN A 300 38.85 -9.36 -17.01
C ASN A 300 37.50 -8.82 -16.46
N TRP A 301 36.44 -9.08 -17.22
CA TRP A 301 35.08 -8.73 -16.81
C TRP A 301 34.71 -9.18 -15.38
N PRO A 302 34.97 -10.44 -14.95
CA PRO A 302 34.58 -10.86 -13.61
C PRO A 302 35.22 -10.02 -12.49
N TYR A 303 36.49 -9.65 -12.66
CA TYR A 303 37.17 -8.79 -11.68
C TYR A 303 36.63 -7.35 -11.70
N PHE A 304 36.44 -6.78 -12.89
CA PHE A 304 35.86 -5.45 -13.05
C PHE A 304 34.48 -5.38 -12.40
N TYR A 305 33.60 -6.35 -12.70
CA TYR A 305 32.25 -6.45 -12.13
C TYR A 305 32.28 -6.52 -10.61
N LEU A 306 33.10 -7.38 -10.03
CA LEU A 306 33.20 -7.55 -8.57
C LEU A 306 33.64 -6.25 -7.89
N MET A 307 34.65 -5.60 -8.43
CA MET A 307 35.20 -4.35 -7.90
C MET A 307 34.14 -3.22 -7.94
N ARG A 308 33.48 -3.05 -9.07
CA ARG A 308 32.46 -2.02 -9.23
C ARG A 308 31.20 -2.31 -8.40
N LYS A 309 30.77 -3.56 -8.36
CA LYS A 309 29.63 -3.97 -7.53
C LYS A 309 29.89 -3.69 -6.06
N SER A 310 31.05 -4.03 -5.53
CA SER A 310 31.45 -3.72 -4.16
C SER A 310 31.43 -2.22 -3.86
N GLN A 311 31.87 -1.40 -4.79
CA GLN A 311 31.84 0.06 -4.67
C GLN A 311 30.40 0.59 -4.69
N TYR A 312 29.59 0.21 -5.68
CA TYR A 312 28.24 0.72 -5.86
C TYR A 312 27.25 0.26 -4.77
N LEU A 313 27.52 -0.87 -4.12
CA LEU A 313 26.76 -1.31 -2.95
C LEU A 313 26.85 -0.34 -1.76
N THR A 314 27.90 0.50 -1.67
CA THR A 314 28.06 1.50 -0.61
C THR A 314 27.41 2.85 -0.94
N TRP A 315 26.97 3.06 -2.19
CA TRP A 315 26.37 4.31 -2.64
C TRP A 315 24.89 4.43 -2.26
N THR A 316 24.35 5.65 -2.19
CA THR A 316 22.91 5.86 -2.04
C THR A 316 22.17 5.64 -3.36
N ASP A 317 20.85 5.41 -3.32
CA ASP A 317 20.05 5.25 -4.53
C ASP A 317 20.10 6.50 -5.42
N ASP A 318 20.08 7.71 -4.79
CA ASP A 318 20.20 8.97 -5.52
C ASP A 318 21.53 9.07 -6.29
N MET A 319 22.64 8.60 -5.70
CA MET A 319 23.93 8.56 -6.37
C MET A 319 23.95 7.57 -7.53
N LEU A 320 23.34 6.39 -7.33
CA LEU A 320 23.26 5.36 -8.37
C LEU A 320 22.42 5.83 -9.55
N LEU A 321 21.27 6.46 -9.31
CA LEU A 321 20.43 7.02 -10.36
C LEU A 321 21.15 8.13 -11.12
N CYS A 322 21.82 9.04 -10.42
CA CYS A 322 22.57 10.13 -11.02
C CYS A 322 23.70 9.61 -11.95
N ILE A 323 24.47 8.63 -11.50
CA ILE A 323 25.57 8.08 -12.33
C ILE A 323 25.05 7.30 -13.53
N ARG A 324 23.94 6.53 -13.38
CA ARG A 324 23.30 5.85 -14.51
C ARG A 324 22.87 6.86 -15.58
N ASP A 325 22.18 7.92 -15.18
CA ASP A 325 21.65 8.92 -16.11
C ASP A 325 22.81 9.64 -16.83
N LEU A 326 23.90 9.93 -16.12
CA LEU A 326 25.12 10.50 -16.71
C LEU A 326 25.75 9.55 -17.76
N TRP A 327 25.83 8.24 -17.48
CA TRP A 327 26.35 7.26 -18.45
C TRP A 327 25.44 7.15 -19.68
N LEU A 328 24.12 7.14 -19.51
CA LEU A 328 23.16 7.09 -20.62
C LEU A 328 23.25 8.35 -21.49
N GLU A 329 23.33 9.54 -20.88
CA GLU A 329 23.47 10.80 -21.59
C GLU A 329 24.79 10.85 -22.41
N ASN A 330 25.90 10.43 -21.80
CA ASN A 330 27.18 10.40 -22.48
C ASN A 330 27.22 9.37 -23.63
N LYS A 331 26.58 8.21 -23.44
CA LYS A 331 26.42 7.21 -24.51
C LYS A 331 25.61 7.77 -25.67
N GLN A 332 24.54 8.54 -25.44
CA GLN A 332 23.76 9.21 -26.48
C GLN A 332 24.58 10.27 -27.24
N LYS A 333 25.43 11.01 -26.53
CA LYS A 333 26.33 12.01 -27.12
C LYS A 333 27.56 11.42 -27.82
N GLY A 334 27.76 10.10 -27.72
CA GLY A 334 28.94 9.42 -28.23
C GLY A 334 30.23 9.75 -27.45
N TRP A 335 30.07 10.22 -26.22
CA TRP A 335 31.23 10.53 -25.36
C TRP A 335 31.62 9.30 -24.54
N ASN A 336 32.96 9.13 -24.40
CA ASN A 336 33.54 8.16 -23.49
C ASN A 336 34.12 8.91 -22.30
N MET A 337 33.59 8.64 -21.10
CA MET A 337 34.02 9.30 -19.84
C MET A 337 35.38 8.78 -19.38
#